data_ae2a4967d8d3c8e66f33411db8bbd0f0
#
_entry.id   ae2a4967d8d3c8e66f33411db8bbd0f0
#
_cell.length_a   1.000
_cell.length_b   1.000
_cell.length_c   1.000
_cell.angle_alpha   90.00
_cell.angle_beta   90.00
_cell.angle_gamma   90.00
#
_symmetry.space_group_name_H-M   'P 1'
#
loop_
_entity.id
_entity.type
_entity.pdbx_description
1 polymer ?
#
loop_
_entity_poly.entity_id
_entity_poly.type
_entity_poly.pdbx_seq_one_letter_code
_entity_poly.pdbx_strand_id
1 'polypeptide(L)'
;MFDISKINFEIITKQNIPININNPVLNYMQDKERKSDRLLVKIYYDSIEIGIGIILDFYKQFEIIEDFGEPHTRVISFEHRGNIKYKNTYFGNMVYKIKNFKNPPIDETEKEKYIQEITAIFQTYLASLENKTDDLKFTYIPSSTKIPDEITNNLSKISKKEIIKIVDKNPNDKVDSKSLTTFEESLEHAKTKYIFDEQKIQENDKSQYLVIDDVFGNGSTIFTVLKKLYDATHMLNYFLIVVKDVKR
;
A
#
# COMPACT_ATOMS: atom_id res chain seq x y z
N MET A 1 0.94 24.11 0.93
CA MET A 1 0.58 23.17 2.03
C MET A 1 -0.71 22.49 1.60
N PHE A 2 -0.82 21.15 1.69
CA PHE A 2 -2.09 20.49 1.36
C PHE A 2 -3.11 20.79 2.47
N ASP A 3 -4.31 21.07 2.07
CA ASP A 3 -5.43 21.18 3.01
C ASP A 3 -5.90 19.77 3.37
N ILE A 4 -5.59 19.34 4.59
CA ILE A 4 -5.86 17.99 5.09
C ILE A 4 -7.35 17.70 5.13
N SER A 5 -8.19 18.70 5.35
CA SER A 5 -9.65 18.54 5.36
C SER A 5 -10.23 18.13 4.01
N LYS A 6 -9.48 18.32 2.94
CA LYS A 6 -9.83 17.95 1.56
C LYS A 6 -9.38 16.55 1.15
N ILE A 7 -8.63 15.86 2.02
CA ILE A 7 -8.12 14.51 1.73
C ILE A 7 -9.14 13.49 2.22
N ASN A 8 -9.55 12.59 1.34
CA ASN A 8 -10.43 11.47 1.70
C ASN A 8 -9.94 10.17 1.08
N PHE A 9 -10.10 9.09 1.84
CA PHE A 9 -9.81 7.72 1.41
C PHE A 9 -11.08 6.88 1.52
N GLU A 10 -11.43 6.22 0.44
CA GLU A 10 -12.48 5.22 0.42
C GLU A 10 -11.83 3.84 0.26
N ILE A 11 -12.00 2.96 1.25
CA ILE A 11 -11.49 1.60 1.21
C ILE A 11 -12.67 0.64 1.19
N ILE A 12 -12.74 -0.16 0.15
CA ILE A 12 -13.82 -1.12 -0.08
C ILE A 12 -13.22 -2.53 -0.11
N THR A 13 -13.79 -3.42 0.67
CA THR A 13 -13.42 -4.84 0.66
C THR A 13 -14.04 -5.55 -0.53
N LYS A 14 -13.58 -6.77 -0.82
CA LYS A 14 -14.17 -7.63 -1.84
C LYS A 14 -15.68 -7.85 -1.65
N GLN A 15 -16.18 -7.74 -0.42
CA GLN A 15 -17.61 -7.87 -0.07
C GLN A 15 -18.35 -6.53 -0.12
N ASN A 16 -17.72 -5.47 -0.66
CA ASN A 16 -18.26 -4.10 -0.70
C ASN A 16 -18.55 -3.50 0.70
N ILE A 17 -17.83 -3.96 1.71
CA ILE A 17 -17.94 -3.39 3.06
C ILE A 17 -16.97 -2.21 3.14
N PRO A 18 -17.44 -0.99 3.35
CA PRO A 18 -16.55 0.15 3.53
C PRO A 18 -15.76 0.02 4.82
N ILE A 19 -14.46 0.24 4.75
CA ILE A 19 -13.56 0.24 5.91
C ILE A 19 -13.17 1.67 6.22
N ASN A 20 -13.44 2.10 7.45
CA ASN A 20 -12.84 3.33 7.93
C ASN A 20 -11.35 3.10 8.20
N ILE A 21 -10.50 3.90 7.58
CA ILE A 21 -9.03 3.81 7.69
C ILE A 21 -8.56 3.96 9.15
N ASN A 22 -9.29 4.76 9.94
CA ASN A 22 -8.96 5.04 11.34
C ASN A 22 -9.57 4.02 12.31
N ASN A 23 -10.52 3.19 11.86
CA ASN A 23 -11.17 2.19 12.69
C ASN A 23 -11.53 0.97 11.84
N PRO A 24 -10.55 0.14 11.46
CA PRO A 24 -10.81 -1.07 10.69
C PRO A 24 -11.77 -1.97 11.48
N VAL A 25 -12.80 -2.46 10.82
CA VAL A 25 -13.79 -3.36 11.45
C VAL A 25 -13.11 -4.68 11.78
N LEU A 26 -12.78 -4.88 13.05
CA LEU A 26 -12.05 -6.07 13.54
C LEU A 26 -12.75 -7.38 13.16
N ASN A 27 -14.09 -7.42 13.14
CA ASN A 27 -14.87 -8.58 12.76
C ASN A 27 -14.57 -9.10 11.34
N TYR A 28 -14.20 -8.19 10.44
CA TYR A 28 -13.84 -8.55 9.08
C TYR A 28 -12.52 -9.33 9.00
N MET A 29 -11.65 -9.19 9.98
CA MET A 29 -10.32 -9.77 10.02
C MET A 29 -10.28 -11.17 10.67
N GLN A 30 -11.43 -11.69 11.13
CA GLN A 30 -11.53 -12.96 11.88
C GLN A 30 -11.75 -14.18 11.00
N ASP A 31 -11.96 -14.02 9.70
CA ASP A 31 -12.21 -15.17 8.81
C ASP A 31 -10.93 -16.00 8.64
N LYS A 32 -10.90 -17.17 9.31
CA LYS A 32 -9.76 -18.09 9.36
C LYS A 32 -9.49 -18.79 8.00
N GLU A 33 -10.47 -18.84 7.10
CA GLU A 33 -10.36 -19.53 5.81
C GLU A 33 -9.93 -18.61 4.67
N ARG A 34 -9.78 -17.33 4.96
CA ARG A 34 -9.47 -16.30 4.00
C ARG A 34 -8.05 -16.38 3.46
N LYS A 35 -7.90 -16.56 2.14
CA LYS A 35 -6.57 -16.55 1.50
C LYS A 35 -6.03 -15.14 1.29
N SER A 36 -6.88 -14.18 0.95
CA SER A 36 -6.50 -12.75 0.88
C SER A 36 -7.74 -11.86 0.87
N ASP A 37 -7.57 -10.63 1.36
CA ASP A 37 -8.59 -9.58 1.36
C ASP A 37 -8.19 -8.45 0.44
N ARG A 38 -8.54 -8.59 -0.78
CA ARG A 38 -8.28 -7.55 -1.76
C ARG A 38 -9.09 -6.31 -1.42
N LEU A 39 -8.39 -5.20 -1.21
CA LEU A 39 -8.99 -3.92 -0.90
C LEU A 39 -8.92 -3.04 -2.15
N LEU A 40 -10.06 -2.54 -2.61
CA LEU A 40 -10.11 -1.45 -3.56
C LEU A 40 -10.00 -0.15 -2.77
N VAL A 41 -9.05 0.70 -3.13
CA VAL A 41 -8.84 1.97 -2.45
C VAL A 41 -8.93 3.09 -3.47
N LYS A 42 -9.74 4.10 -3.14
CA LYS A 42 -9.83 5.35 -3.89
C LYS A 42 -9.32 6.49 -3.03
N ILE A 43 -8.61 7.40 -3.64
CA ILE A 43 -8.00 8.55 -2.97
C ILE A 43 -8.51 9.81 -3.62
N TYR A 44 -9.05 10.70 -2.80
CA TYR A 44 -9.65 11.96 -3.24
C TYR A 44 -8.88 13.16 -2.65
N TYR A 45 -8.83 14.21 -3.42
CA TYR A 45 -8.45 15.54 -2.96
C TYR A 45 -9.44 16.56 -3.49
N ASP A 46 -10.06 17.35 -2.58
CA ASP A 46 -11.09 18.33 -2.93
C ASP A 46 -12.26 17.72 -3.75
N SER A 47 -12.70 16.53 -3.33
CA SER A 47 -13.74 15.71 -3.98
C SER A 47 -13.37 15.16 -5.38
N ILE A 48 -12.15 15.40 -5.85
CA ILE A 48 -11.66 14.85 -7.12
C ILE A 48 -10.91 13.53 -6.83
N GLU A 49 -11.26 12.46 -7.54
CA GLU A 49 -10.55 11.19 -7.46
C GLU A 49 -9.19 11.34 -8.18
N ILE A 50 -8.10 11.33 -7.38
CA ILE A 50 -6.73 11.48 -7.88
C ILE A 50 -6.00 10.14 -8.00
N GLY A 51 -6.52 9.10 -7.37
CA GLY A 51 -5.92 7.78 -7.40
C GLY A 51 -6.90 6.66 -7.08
N ILE A 52 -6.75 5.54 -7.77
CA ILE A 52 -7.46 4.29 -7.51
C ILE A 52 -6.50 3.12 -7.54
N GLY A 53 -6.62 2.19 -6.62
CA GLY A 53 -5.69 1.06 -6.60
C GLY A 53 -6.16 -0.11 -5.76
N ILE A 54 -5.32 -1.13 -5.75
CA ILE A 54 -5.57 -2.38 -5.05
C ILE A 54 -4.49 -2.60 -4.00
N ILE A 55 -4.92 -3.06 -2.84
CA ILE A 55 -4.05 -3.64 -1.81
C ILE A 55 -4.41 -5.12 -1.72
N LEU A 56 -3.41 -6.01 -1.75
CA LEU A 56 -3.69 -7.45 -1.81
C LEU A 56 -4.28 -7.98 -0.51
N ASP A 57 -3.82 -7.48 0.64
CA ASP A 57 -4.28 -7.95 1.95
C ASP A 57 -3.93 -6.99 3.07
N PHE A 58 -4.41 -7.27 4.27
CA PHE A 58 -3.87 -6.68 5.48
C PHE A 58 -2.50 -7.28 5.82
N TYR A 59 -1.66 -6.50 6.51
CA TYR A 59 -0.36 -7.00 7.00
C TYR A 59 -0.53 -8.04 8.10
N LYS A 60 -1.50 -7.83 8.98
CA LYS A 60 -1.83 -8.72 10.11
C LYS A 60 -3.32 -9.01 10.17
N GLN A 61 -3.64 -10.19 10.64
CA GLN A 61 -4.97 -10.57 11.10
C GLN A 61 -4.95 -10.77 12.62
N PHE A 62 -6.12 -10.67 13.23
CA PHE A 62 -6.30 -10.94 14.65
C PHE A 62 -6.76 -12.37 14.85
N GLU A 63 -6.22 -13.02 15.87
CA GLU A 63 -6.68 -14.29 16.38
C GLU A 63 -7.17 -14.07 17.80
N ILE A 64 -8.45 -14.36 18.07
CA ILE A 64 -8.98 -14.34 19.42
C ILE A 64 -8.52 -15.64 20.07
N ILE A 65 -7.80 -15.53 21.19
CA ILE A 65 -7.44 -16.69 21.99
C ILE A 65 -8.70 -17.08 22.78
N GLU A 66 -9.27 -18.23 22.47
CA GLU A 66 -10.38 -18.82 23.20
C GLU A 66 -9.90 -19.28 24.59
N ASP A 67 -9.91 -18.41 25.58
CA ASP A 67 -9.50 -18.80 26.93
C ASP A 67 -10.48 -18.36 28.02
N PHE A 68 -11.69 -17.99 27.68
CA PHE A 68 -12.72 -17.61 28.65
C PHE A 68 -14.11 -18.23 28.36
N GLY A 69 -14.19 -19.50 28.03
CA GLY A 69 -15.39 -20.32 28.23
C GLY A 69 -16.70 -19.90 27.55
N GLU A 70 -16.76 -18.77 26.85
CA GLU A 70 -17.93 -18.34 26.08
C GLU A 70 -17.52 -17.73 24.74
N PRO A 71 -18.26 -18.03 23.64
CA PRO A 71 -18.00 -17.43 22.35
C PRO A 71 -18.40 -15.95 22.40
N HIS A 72 -17.44 -15.08 22.61
CA HIS A 72 -17.67 -13.64 22.62
C HIS A 72 -17.87 -13.11 21.21
N THR A 73 -19.11 -12.96 20.81
CA THR A 73 -19.56 -12.22 19.62
C THR A 73 -19.44 -10.70 19.76
N ARG A 74 -18.68 -10.19 20.70
CA ARG A 74 -18.52 -8.76 20.94
C ARG A 74 -17.27 -8.24 20.26
N VAL A 75 -17.43 -7.15 19.53
CA VAL A 75 -16.35 -6.30 19.05
C VAL A 75 -15.46 -5.93 20.23
N ILE A 76 -14.25 -6.49 20.26
CA ILE A 76 -13.28 -6.17 21.31
C ILE A 76 -12.67 -4.83 20.94
N SER A 77 -12.90 -3.82 21.78
CA SER A 77 -12.21 -2.55 21.67
C SER A 77 -10.70 -2.75 21.83
N PHE A 78 -9.89 -1.84 21.29
CA PHE A 78 -8.42 -1.87 21.43
C PHE A 78 -7.91 -1.92 22.88
N GLU A 79 -8.78 -1.72 23.87
CA GLU A 79 -8.48 -1.72 25.30
C GLU A 79 -8.25 -3.12 25.87
N HIS A 80 -8.70 -4.19 25.20
CA HIS A 80 -8.50 -5.58 25.66
C HIS A 80 -7.30 -6.24 24.96
N ARG A 81 -6.13 -5.62 25.06
CA ARG A 81 -4.90 -6.08 24.39
C ARG A 81 -4.38 -7.44 24.89
N GLY A 82 -4.77 -7.89 26.06
CA GLY A 82 -4.24 -9.11 26.70
C GLY A 82 -4.60 -10.41 25.99
N ASN A 83 -5.72 -10.46 25.29
CA ASN A 83 -6.29 -11.69 24.71
C ASN A 83 -6.31 -11.70 23.18
N ILE A 84 -5.68 -10.73 22.53
CA ILE A 84 -5.61 -10.66 21.07
C ILE A 84 -4.22 -11.06 20.62
N LYS A 85 -4.15 -12.14 19.87
CA LYS A 85 -2.93 -12.57 19.19
C LYS A 85 -2.93 -12.07 17.75
N TYR A 86 -1.88 -11.36 17.38
CA TYR A 86 -1.67 -10.91 16.00
C TYR A 86 -0.91 -11.96 15.23
N LYS A 87 -1.42 -12.30 14.06
CA LYS A 87 -0.77 -13.19 13.11
C LYS A 87 -0.60 -12.46 11.78
N ASN A 88 0.52 -12.63 11.13
CA ASN A 88 0.68 -12.11 9.77
C ASN A 88 -0.29 -12.86 8.83
N THR A 89 -0.90 -12.12 7.91
CA THR A 89 -1.61 -12.73 6.78
C THR A 89 -0.63 -13.43 5.84
N TYR A 90 -1.13 -14.07 4.80
CA TYR A 90 -0.27 -14.71 3.81
C TYR A 90 0.72 -13.72 3.17
N PHE A 91 0.22 -12.61 2.60
CA PHE A 91 1.08 -11.57 2.02
C PHE A 91 1.84 -10.77 3.08
N GLY A 92 1.22 -10.55 4.25
CA GLY A 92 1.90 -9.94 5.39
C GLY A 92 3.13 -10.74 5.83
N ASN A 93 3.06 -12.07 5.79
CA ASN A 93 4.20 -12.93 6.11
C ASN A 93 5.31 -12.85 5.06
N MET A 94 4.98 -12.77 3.77
CA MET A 94 5.97 -12.56 2.71
C MET A 94 6.73 -11.25 2.92
N VAL A 95 5.99 -10.14 3.09
CA VAL A 95 6.59 -8.81 3.33
C VAL A 95 7.40 -8.82 4.63
N TYR A 96 6.90 -9.47 5.69
CA TYR A 96 7.61 -9.60 6.97
C TYR A 96 8.94 -10.33 6.80
N LYS A 97 8.95 -11.49 6.14
CA LYS A 97 10.16 -12.27 5.91
C LYS A 97 11.19 -11.52 5.08
N ILE A 98 10.77 -10.82 4.03
CA ILE A 98 11.67 -10.02 3.21
C ILE A 98 12.22 -8.81 3.99
N LYS A 99 11.41 -8.18 4.85
CA LYS A 99 11.82 -7.01 5.66
C LYS A 99 12.71 -7.36 6.85
N ASN A 100 12.52 -8.51 7.46
CA ASN A 100 13.23 -8.91 8.67
C ASN A 100 14.38 -9.88 8.36
N PHE A 101 15.42 -9.42 7.72
CA PHE A 101 16.66 -10.14 7.39
C PHE A 101 17.39 -10.76 8.60
N LYS A 102 16.87 -10.71 9.80
CA LYS A 102 17.71 -10.79 10.99
C LYS A 102 17.90 -12.17 11.58
N ASN A 103 17.00 -13.20 11.33
CA ASN A 103 17.29 -14.52 11.86
C ASN A 103 16.21 -15.58 11.54
N PRO A 104 16.46 -16.62 10.78
CA PRO A 104 17.47 -16.66 9.73
C PRO A 104 17.10 -15.72 8.57
N PRO A 105 18.07 -15.17 7.84
CA PRO A 105 17.76 -14.39 6.65
C PRO A 105 17.03 -15.29 5.65
N ILE A 106 16.02 -14.73 5.01
CA ILE A 106 15.38 -15.38 3.87
C ILE A 106 16.43 -15.55 2.77
N ASP A 107 16.51 -16.72 2.16
CA ASP A 107 17.40 -16.89 1.02
C ASP A 107 16.85 -16.16 -0.22
N GLU A 108 17.71 -15.79 -1.15
CA GLU A 108 17.31 -15.04 -2.34
C GLU A 108 16.31 -15.82 -3.20
N THR A 109 16.36 -17.15 -3.22
CA THR A 109 15.44 -18.00 -3.98
C THR A 109 14.02 -17.92 -3.39
N GLU A 110 13.89 -17.95 -2.07
CA GLU A 110 12.59 -17.78 -1.40
C GLU A 110 12.05 -16.37 -1.60
N LYS A 111 12.93 -15.35 -1.55
CA LYS A 111 12.57 -13.96 -1.82
C LYS A 111 12.06 -13.78 -3.25
N GLU A 112 12.80 -14.30 -4.24
CA GLU A 112 12.40 -14.25 -5.64
C GLU A 112 11.03 -14.92 -5.86
N LYS A 113 10.80 -16.08 -5.24
CA LYS A 113 9.51 -16.76 -5.30
C LYS A 113 8.36 -15.88 -4.78
N TYR A 114 8.54 -15.19 -3.65
CA TYR A 114 7.52 -14.29 -3.12
C TYR A 114 7.28 -13.09 -4.04
N ILE A 115 8.34 -12.49 -4.56
CA ILE A 115 8.21 -11.38 -5.53
C ILE A 115 7.49 -11.84 -6.80
N GLN A 116 7.81 -13.03 -7.32
CA GLN A 116 7.13 -13.58 -8.50
C GLN A 116 5.65 -13.84 -8.24
N GLU A 117 5.28 -14.37 -7.06
CA GLU A 117 3.89 -14.63 -6.70
C GLU A 117 3.09 -13.33 -6.59
N ILE A 118 3.63 -12.31 -5.92
CA ILE A 118 2.99 -10.99 -5.83
C ILE A 118 2.85 -10.38 -7.24
N THR A 119 3.90 -10.46 -8.05
CA THR A 119 3.90 -9.96 -9.44
C THR A 119 2.80 -10.62 -10.28
N ALA A 120 2.66 -11.94 -10.20
CA ALA A 120 1.65 -12.68 -10.96
C ALA A 120 0.22 -12.22 -10.61
N ILE A 121 -0.04 -11.94 -9.33
CA ILE A 121 -1.33 -11.41 -8.91
C ILE A 121 -1.53 -9.98 -9.42
N PHE A 122 -0.53 -9.12 -9.30
CA PHE A 122 -0.60 -7.75 -9.81
C PHE A 122 -0.80 -7.71 -11.33
N GLN A 123 -0.22 -8.66 -12.06
CA GLN A 123 -0.44 -8.79 -13.51
C GLN A 123 -1.93 -8.97 -13.85
N THR A 124 -2.71 -9.69 -13.03
CA THR A 124 -4.15 -9.86 -13.27
C THR A 124 -4.92 -8.54 -13.17
N TYR A 125 -4.47 -7.62 -12.30
CA TYR A 125 -5.04 -6.27 -12.20
C TYR A 125 -4.56 -5.36 -13.32
N LEU A 126 -3.28 -5.45 -13.67
CA LEU A 126 -2.72 -4.69 -14.78
C LEU A 126 -3.49 -4.95 -16.08
N ALA A 127 -3.79 -6.19 -16.40
CA ALA A 127 -4.59 -6.55 -17.57
C ALA A 127 -5.96 -5.88 -17.60
N SER A 128 -6.56 -5.59 -16.44
CA SER A 128 -7.83 -4.85 -16.36
C SER A 128 -7.68 -3.34 -16.55
N LEU A 129 -6.49 -2.80 -16.34
CA LEU A 129 -6.16 -1.39 -16.55
C LEU A 129 -5.72 -1.10 -17.98
N GLU A 130 -4.99 -2.01 -18.63
CA GLU A 130 -4.46 -1.83 -19.98
C GLU A 130 -5.53 -1.51 -21.03
N ASN A 131 -6.75 -1.99 -20.81
CA ASN A 131 -7.90 -1.67 -21.68
C ASN A 131 -8.49 -0.27 -21.42
N LYS A 132 -8.00 0.45 -20.43
CA LYS A 132 -8.55 1.75 -20.00
C LYS A 132 -7.56 2.91 -20.15
N THR A 133 -6.31 2.61 -20.45
CA THR A 133 -5.22 3.58 -20.44
C THR A 133 -4.34 3.41 -21.67
N ASP A 134 -4.24 4.47 -22.49
CA ASP A 134 -3.42 4.43 -23.70
C ASP A 134 -1.92 4.51 -23.39
N ASP A 135 -1.52 5.41 -22.48
CA ASP A 135 -0.12 5.62 -22.09
C ASP A 135 0.07 5.45 -20.56
N LEU A 136 0.21 4.20 -20.13
CA LEU A 136 0.47 3.85 -18.73
C LEU A 136 1.96 3.67 -18.49
N LYS A 137 2.55 4.50 -17.64
CA LYS A 137 3.92 4.40 -17.16
C LYS A 137 3.97 3.77 -15.77
N PHE A 138 5.03 3.07 -15.46
CA PHE A 138 5.24 2.50 -14.15
C PHE A 138 6.21 3.34 -13.34
N THR A 139 5.92 3.44 -12.06
CA THR A 139 6.82 4.01 -11.07
C THR A 139 6.67 3.27 -9.75
N TYR A 140 7.61 3.47 -8.82
CA TYR A 140 7.55 2.82 -7.51
C TYR A 140 8.01 3.76 -6.41
N ILE A 141 7.52 3.50 -5.20
CA ILE A 141 7.97 4.21 -4.01
C ILE A 141 9.22 3.50 -3.46
N PRO A 142 10.36 4.21 -3.34
CA PRO A 142 11.60 3.59 -2.89
C PRO A 142 11.46 2.99 -1.49
N SER A 143 11.75 1.71 -1.34
CA SER A 143 11.74 0.98 -0.07
C SER A 143 13.16 0.48 0.27
N SER A 144 13.46 0.31 1.57
CA SER A 144 14.74 -0.29 2.00
C SER A 144 14.88 -1.75 1.59
N THR A 145 13.78 -2.42 1.29
CA THR A 145 13.72 -3.84 0.91
C THR A 145 13.79 -4.08 -0.58
N LYS A 146 13.68 -3.02 -1.39
CA LYS A 146 13.57 -3.07 -2.86
C LYS A 146 12.36 -3.87 -3.38
N ILE A 147 11.42 -4.26 -2.54
CA ILE A 147 10.21 -5.00 -2.97
C ILE A 147 9.46 -4.26 -4.10
N PRO A 148 9.12 -2.96 -3.95
CA PRO A 148 8.42 -2.24 -5.00
C PRO A 148 9.21 -2.17 -6.32
N ASP A 149 10.53 -1.96 -6.24
CA ASP A 149 11.44 -1.93 -7.40
C ASP A 149 11.43 -3.27 -8.15
N GLU A 150 11.64 -4.39 -7.45
CA GLU A 150 11.67 -5.72 -8.04
C GLU A 150 10.33 -6.11 -8.68
N ILE A 151 9.20 -5.83 -8.01
CA ILE A 151 7.85 -6.05 -8.57
C ILE A 151 7.65 -5.20 -9.83
N THR A 152 8.02 -3.92 -9.79
CA THR A 152 7.87 -3.00 -10.92
C THR A 152 8.68 -3.46 -12.12
N ASN A 153 9.92 -3.88 -11.90
CA ASN A 153 10.78 -4.42 -12.95
C ASN A 153 10.19 -5.68 -13.60
N ASN A 154 9.62 -6.58 -12.79
CA ASN A 154 8.99 -7.79 -13.31
C ASN A 154 7.72 -7.48 -14.10
N LEU A 155 6.85 -6.60 -13.58
CA LEU A 155 5.65 -6.16 -14.30
C LEU A 155 6.01 -5.47 -15.64
N SER A 156 7.02 -4.61 -15.64
CA SER A 156 7.50 -3.94 -16.85
C SER A 156 7.99 -4.93 -17.92
N LYS A 157 8.78 -5.94 -17.52
CA LYS A 157 9.24 -6.98 -18.44
C LYS A 157 8.08 -7.75 -19.09
N ILE A 158 7.02 -8.05 -18.30
CA ILE A 158 5.86 -8.80 -18.78
C ILE A 158 4.99 -7.95 -19.71
N SER A 159 4.66 -6.72 -19.30
CA SER A 159 3.74 -5.83 -20.00
C SER A 159 4.40 -4.95 -21.06
N LYS A 160 5.73 -4.91 -21.10
CA LYS A 160 6.54 -4.01 -21.95
C LYS A 160 6.24 -2.51 -21.71
N LYS A 161 5.72 -2.16 -20.54
CA LYS A 161 5.50 -0.77 -20.14
C LYS A 161 6.78 -0.17 -19.57
N GLU A 162 6.97 1.11 -19.85
CA GLU A 162 8.14 1.86 -19.42
C GLU A 162 8.11 2.14 -17.91
N ILE A 163 9.28 2.07 -17.27
CA ILE A 163 9.47 2.50 -15.90
C ILE A 163 10.06 3.90 -15.89
N ILE A 164 9.37 4.84 -15.26
CA ILE A 164 9.89 6.19 -15.03
C ILE A 164 10.07 6.40 -13.53
N LYS A 165 11.30 6.39 -13.10
CA LYS A 165 11.64 6.66 -11.70
C LYS A 165 11.53 8.15 -11.42
N ILE A 166 10.42 8.55 -10.84
CA ILE A 166 10.06 9.95 -10.55
C ILE A 166 10.25 10.33 -9.08
N VAL A 167 10.51 9.36 -8.20
CA VAL A 167 10.64 9.59 -6.77
C VAL A 167 11.85 8.86 -6.19
N ASP A 168 12.63 9.58 -5.39
CA ASP A 168 13.75 9.06 -4.62
C ASP A 168 13.59 9.38 -3.14
N LYS A 169 14.27 8.60 -2.28
CA LYS A 169 14.37 8.95 -0.87
C LYS A 169 15.32 10.11 -0.67
N ASN A 170 14.92 11.03 0.18
CA ASN A 170 15.82 12.08 0.63
C ASN A 170 16.93 11.45 1.52
N PRO A 171 18.20 11.51 1.12
CA PRO A 171 19.31 10.93 1.89
C PRO A 171 19.51 11.61 3.25
N ASN A 172 18.99 12.81 3.41
CA ASN A 172 19.08 13.57 4.67
C ASN A 172 17.89 13.27 5.62
N ASP A 173 16.90 12.46 5.19
CA ASP A 173 15.78 12.08 6.05
C ASP A 173 16.25 11.09 7.12
N LYS A 174 16.16 11.51 8.39
CA LYS A 174 16.51 10.72 9.57
C LYS A 174 15.31 10.39 10.45
N VAL A 175 14.12 10.80 10.03
CA VAL A 175 12.90 10.62 10.83
C VAL A 175 12.44 9.16 10.74
N ASP A 176 12.28 8.52 11.89
CA ASP A 176 11.62 7.21 11.93
C ASP A 176 10.11 7.38 11.71
N SER A 177 9.63 7.01 10.53
CA SER A 177 8.21 7.07 10.20
C SER A 177 7.32 6.30 11.19
N LYS A 178 7.88 5.39 11.99
CA LYS A 178 7.13 4.64 13.02
C LYS A 178 6.84 5.48 14.26
N SER A 179 7.58 6.56 14.50
CA SER A 179 7.35 7.46 15.62
C SER A 179 6.21 8.46 15.38
N LEU A 180 5.78 8.62 14.12
CA LEU A 180 4.71 9.53 13.76
C LEU A 180 3.35 8.93 14.14
N THR A 181 2.54 9.70 14.84
CA THR A 181 1.29 9.20 15.45
C THR A 181 0.04 9.67 14.72
N THR A 182 0.11 10.81 14.04
CA THR A 182 -1.02 11.39 13.32
C THR A 182 -0.85 11.29 11.79
N PHE A 183 -1.95 11.43 11.07
CA PHE A 183 -1.92 11.52 9.61
C PHE A 183 -1.19 12.78 9.16
N GLU A 184 -1.43 13.90 9.85
CA GLU A 184 -0.81 15.19 9.58
C GLU A 184 0.72 15.12 9.66
N GLU A 185 1.25 14.59 10.77
CA GLU A 185 2.70 14.39 10.94
C GLU A 185 3.29 13.52 9.84
N SER A 186 2.58 12.43 9.52
CA SER A 186 3.00 11.50 8.47
C SER A 186 2.98 12.15 7.08
N LEU A 187 1.99 13.02 6.81
CA LEU A 187 1.87 13.73 5.55
C LEU A 187 2.96 14.79 5.38
N GLU A 188 3.23 15.58 6.43
CA GLU A 188 4.33 16.57 6.39
C GLU A 188 5.68 15.88 6.24
N HIS A 189 5.89 14.77 6.94
CA HIS A 189 7.09 13.97 6.77
C HIS A 189 7.21 13.40 5.34
N ALA A 190 6.13 12.87 4.76
CA ALA A 190 6.17 12.32 3.40
C ALA A 190 6.61 13.35 2.35
N LYS A 191 6.26 14.64 2.52
CA LYS A 191 6.68 15.72 1.63
C LYS A 191 8.20 15.97 1.65
N THR A 192 8.84 15.73 2.79
CA THR A 192 10.29 15.97 2.97
C THR A 192 11.12 14.70 2.80
N LYS A 193 10.51 13.54 3.05
CA LYS A 193 11.13 12.23 2.91
C LYS A 193 11.44 11.86 1.48
N TYR A 194 10.66 12.38 0.53
CA TYR A 194 10.80 12.04 -0.88
C TYR A 194 11.19 13.26 -1.71
N ILE A 195 12.11 13.03 -2.66
CA ILE A 195 12.53 13.99 -3.67
C ILE A 195 11.90 13.56 -5.00
N PHE A 196 11.21 14.49 -5.65
CA PHE A 196 10.56 14.24 -6.93
C PHE A 196 11.40 14.79 -8.09
N ASP A 197 11.52 14.00 -9.14
CA ASP A 197 12.12 14.43 -10.40
C ASP A 197 11.08 15.18 -11.24
N GLU A 198 10.98 16.48 -11.00
CA GLU A 198 9.99 17.36 -11.64
C GLU A 198 10.14 17.38 -13.16
N GLN A 199 11.37 17.26 -13.67
CA GLN A 199 11.64 17.28 -15.09
C GLN A 199 11.01 16.03 -15.75
N LYS A 200 11.26 14.85 -15.19
CA LYS A 200 10.66 13.60 -15.70
C LYS A 200 9.15 13.59 -15.64
N ILE A 201 8.57 14.18 -14.58
CA ILE A 201 7.10 14.29 -14.46
C ILE A 201 6.57 15.20 -15.57
N GLN A 202 7.19 16.34 -15.82
CA GLN A 202 6.78 17.29 -16.87
C GLN A 202 6.95 16.72 -18.29
N GLU A 203 8.03 15.98 -18.56
CA GLU A 203 8.25 15.32 -19.83
C GLU A 203 7.18 14.25 -20.15
N ASN A 204 6.46 13.79 -19.12
CA ASN A 204 5.43 12.76 -19.20
C ASN A 204 4.06 13.25 -18.69
N ASP A 205 3.75 14.53 -18.89
CA ASP A 205 2.54 15.19 -18.39
C ASP A 205 1.22 14.64 -18.97
N LYS A 206 1.29 13.89 -20.06
CA LYS A 206 0.15 13.21 -20.71
C LYS A 206 0.03 11.74 -20.33
N SER A 207 0.92 11.22 -19.52
CA SER A 207 0.91 9.82 -19.10
C SER A 207 0.11 9.63 -17.81
N GLN A 208 -0.54 8.48 -17.71
CA GLN A 208 -1.04 7.97 -16.43
C GLN A 208 0.02 7.10 -15.78
N TYR A 209 0.07 7.10 -14.47
CA TYR A 209 1.06 6.32 -13.73
C TYR A 209 0.43 5.17 -12.96
N LEU A 210 1.12 4.02 -12.93
CA LEU A 210 0.91 2.94 -11.99
C LEU A 210 2.02 2.99 -10.93
N VAL A 211 1.66 3.34 -9.72
CA VAL A 211 2.58 3.46 -8.57
C VAL A 211 2.58 2.16 -7.78
N ILE A 212 3.75 1.56 -7.57
CA ILE A 212 3.90 0.33 -6.79
C ILE A 212 4.54 0.63 -5.44
N ASP A 213 3.97 0.06 -4.35
CA ASP A 213 4.51 0.14 -2.99
C ASP A 213 4.36 -1.20 -2.25
N ASP A 214 5.10 -1.39 -1.15
CA ASP A 214 5.02 -2.61 -0.35
C ASP A 214 3.99 -2.52 0.78
N VAL A 215 3.83 -1.35 1.41
CA VAL A 215 2.96 -1.19 2.59
C VAL A 215 2.17 0.11 2.55
N PHE A 216 0.85 -0.03 2.57
CA PHE A 216 -0.06 1.07 2.83
C PHE A 216 -0.19 1.26 4.35
N GLY A 217 0.44 2.29 4.88
CA GLY A 217 0.28 2.69 6.27
C GLY A 217 -1.04 3.45 6.48
N ASN A 218 -0.94 4.72 6.84
CA ASN A 218 -2.09 5.64 6.93
C ASN A 218 -2.45 6.33 5.61
N GLY A 219 -1.75 6.02 4.51
CA GLY A 219 -2.00 6.56 3.18
C GLY A 219 -1.23 7.84 2.85
N SER A 220 -0.51 8.45 3.79
CA SER A 220 0.20 9.72 3.57
C SER A 220 1.23 9.65 2.43
N THR A 221 2.00 8.58 2.35
CA THR A 221 3.02 8.38 1.32
C THR A 221 2.39 8.27 -0.08
N ILE A 222 1.44 7.36 -0.26
CA ILE A 222 0.80 7.17 -1.56
C ILE A 222 0.01 8.40 -1.99
N PHE A 223 -0.68 9.07 -1.04
CA PHE A 223 -1.35 10.34 -1.31
C PHE A 223 -0.38 11.40 -1.84
N THR A 224 0.77 11.58 -1.17
CA THR A 224 1.78 12.57 -1.57
C THR A 224 2.26 12.33 -3.01
N VAL A 225 2.54 11.08 -3.36
CA VAL A 225 3.00 10.72 -4.71
C VAL A 225 1.89 10.94 -5.74
N LEU A 226 0.68 10.44 -5.49
CA LEU A 226 -0.45 10.56 -6.43
C LEU A 226 -0.89 12.02 -6.60
N LYS A 227 -0.89 12.80 -5.52
CA LYS A 227 -1.22 14.23 -5.60
C LYS A 227 -0.20 14.99 -6.46
N LYS A 228 1.08 14.68 -6.31
CA LYS A 228 2.15 15.27 -7.11
C LYS A 228 1.99 14.94 -8.60
N LEU A 229 1.69 13.69 -8.91
CA LEU A 229 1.42 13.25 -10.28
C LEU A 229 0.15 13.92 -10.84
N TYR A 230 -0.92 13.93 -10.07
CA TYR A 230 -2.18 14.58 -10.48
C TYR A 230 -1.99 16.07 -10.77
N ASP A 231 -1.23 16.79 -9.93
CA ASP A 231 -1.00 18.23 -10.13
C ASP A 231 -0.25 18.52 -11.44
N ALA A 232 0.57 17.60 -11.89
CA ALA A 232 1.34 17.75 -13.13
C ALA A 232 0.57 17.27 -14.37
N THR A 233 -0.16 16.14 -14.25
CA THR A 233 -0.79 15.49 -15.41
C THR A 233 -2.28 15.77 -15.53
N HIS A 234 -2.95 16.17 -14.45
CA HIS A 234 -4.41 16.27 -14.30
C HIS A 234 -5.14 14.96 -14.63
N MET A 235 -4.44 13.83 -14.51
CA MET A 235 -4.97 12.51 -14.82
C MET A 235 -5.16 11.67 -13.55
N LEU A 236 -6.18 10.82 -13.56
CA LEU A 236 -6.33 9.76 -12.57
C LEU A 236 -5.15 8.79 -12.67
N ASN A 237 -4.48 8.54 -11.55
CA ASN A 237 -3.38 7.61 -11.48
C ASN A 237 -3.78 6.34 -10.72
N TYR A 238 -3.01 5.28 -10.91
CA TYR A 238 -3.28 3.95 -10.35
C TYR A 238 -2.20 3.55 -9.35
N PHE A 239 -2.52 2.63 -8.45
CA PHE A 239 -1.52 2.06 -7.57
C PHE A 239 -1.79 0.60 -7.22
N LEU A 240 -0.71 -0.13 -6.94
CA LEU A 240 -0.73 -1.50 -6.45
C LEU A 240 0.16 -1.59 -5.21
N ILE A 241 -0.41 -2.08 -4.12
CA ILE A 241 0.29 -2.19 -2.84
C ILE A 241 0.09 -3.60 -2.29
N VAL A 242 1.16 -4.15 -1.70
CA VAL A 242 1.11 -5.54 -1.24
C VAL A 242 0.24 -5.68 0.00
N VAL A 243 0.45 -4.87 1.04
CA VAL A 243 -0.29 -5.00 2.29
C VAL A 243 -0.68 -3.66 2.91
N LYS A 244 -1.80 -3.68 3.68
CA LYS A 244 -2.21 -2.57 4.54
C LYS A 244 -1.80 -2.82 5.99
N ASP A 245 -1.07 -1.89 6.58
CA ASP A 245 -0.82 -1.91 8.03
C ASP A 245 -2.12 -1.55 8.78
N VAL A 246 -2.51 -2.40 9.73
CA VAL A 246 -3.73 -2.22 10.54
C VAL A 246 -3.56 -1.30 11.73
N LYS A 247 -2.33 -0.96 12.07
CA LYS A 247 -2.02 -0.09 13.21
C LYS A 247 -1.96 1.39 12.85
N ARG A 248 -2.15 1.70 11.57
CA ARG A 248 -1.99 3.06 11.03
C ARG A 248 -3.11 3.43 10.07
#